data_c9265510a532c6e11d562fff9a699bf4
#
_entry.id   c9265510a532c6e11d562fff9a699bf4
#
_cell.length_a   1.000
_cell.length_b   1.000
_cell.length_c   1.000
_cell.angle_alpha   90.00
_cell.angle_beta   90.00
_cell.angle_gamma   90.00
#
_symmetry.space_group_name_H-M   'P 1'
#
loop_
_entity.id
_entity.type
_entity.pdbx_description
1 polymer ?
#
loop_
_entity_poly.entity_id
_entity_poly.type
_entity_poly.pdbx_seq_one_letter_code
_entity_poly.pdbx_strand_id
1 'polypeptide(L)'
;KINSKAVSAKGANTFKVKGFPNKQKLNNHWQNGRTHAAEYAPDGITTKEQYEKRAVQLLESPCGNGIKGYKTKDGLVCRYDAKKNDFAKGSPEKGVRTMFKPDDGEDYYKRQLELEGIEDD
;
A
#
# COMPACT_ATOMS: atom_id res chain seq x y z
N LYS A 1 22.23 -7.24 1.15
CA LYS A 1 21.37 -7.21 1.78
C LYS A 1 20.35 -6.35 1.45
N ILE A 2 19.29 -6.68 1.64
CA ILE A 2 18.24 -5.99 1.18
C ILE A 2 17.96 -4.91 1.98
N ASN A 3 18.28 -5.07 3.03
CA ASN A 3 18.07 -4.19 3.93
C ASN A 3 17.89 -2.78 3.62
N SER A 4 18.76 -2.08 3.78
CA SER A 4 18.65 -0.70 3.67
C SER A 4 18.20 -0.25 2.36
N LYS A 5 18.50 -1.00 1.37
CA LYS A 5 18.12 -0.60 0.14
C LYS A 5 16.72 -0.76 -0.05
N ALA A 6 16.15 -1.78 0.44
CA ALA A 6 14.76 -2.05 0.24
C ALA A 6 13.93 -0.89 0.67
N VAL A 7 14.36 -0.18 1.67
CA VAL A 7 13.52 0.86 2.08
C VAL A 7 13.81 2.14 1.45
N SER A 8 14.83 2.26 0.72
CA SER A 8 15.14 3.50 0.19
C SER A 8 14.19 3.83 -0.89
N ALA A 9 13.82 2.89 -1.65
CA ALA A 9 12.83 3.08 -2.67
C ALA A 9 12.74 4.49 -3.21
N LYS A 10 13.79 5.17 -3.34
CA LYS A 10 13.73 6.43 -3.87
C LYS A 10 13.16 6.48 -5.20
N GLY A 11 13.47 5.58 -6.00
CA GLY A 11 12.98 5.59 -7.33
C GLY A 11 11.53 5.36 -7.45
N ALA A 12 10.95 4.79 -6.45
CA ALA A 12 9.56 4.44 -6.57
C ALA A 12 8.63 5.63 -6.55
N ASN A 13 9.11 6.76 -6.11
CA ASN A 13 8.20 7.85 -6.05
C ASN A 13 7.95 8.47 -7.41
N THR A 14 8.48 7.88 -8.44
CA THR A 14 8.23 8.40 -9.76
C THR A 14 7.11 7.66 -10.47
N PHE A 15 6.58 6.59 -9.92
CA PHE A 15 5.57 5.88 -10.66
C PHE A 15 4.18 6.40 -10.32
N LYS A 16 3.25 6.14 -11.17
CA LYS A 16 1.87 6.56 -11.01
C LYS A 16 0.96 5.36 -11.08
N VAL A 17 -0.13 5.43 -10.33
CA VAL A 17 -1.09 4.35 -10.28
C VAL A 17 -2.47 4.94 -10.53
N LYS A 18 -3.26 4.33 -11.39
CA LYS A 18 -4.56 4.84 -11.71
C LYS A 18 -5.61 4.61 -10.65
N GLY A 19 -5.52 3.59 -9.90
CA GLY A 19 -6.52 3.21 -8.93
C GLY A 19 -6.72 1.72 -9.01
N PHE A 20 -7.84 1.21 -8.52
CA PHE A 20 -8.10 -0.22 -8.65
C PHE A 20 -8.34 -0.56 -10.11
N PRO A 21 -8.08 -1.79 -10.51
CA PRO A 21 -8.22 -2.17 -11.92
C PRO A 21 -9.61 -1.94 -12.48
N ASN A 22 -10.63 -2.11 -11.65
CA ASN A 22 -11.99 -1.85 -12.09
C ASN A 22 -12.87 -1.62 -10.88
N LYS A 23 -14.10 -1.21 -11.13
CA LYS A 23 -15.02 -0.87 -10.06
C LYS A 23 -15.39 -2.04 -9.20
N GLN A 24 -15.44 -3.21 -9.77
CA GLN A 24 -15.80 -4.38 -9.01
C GLN A 24 -14.74 -4.69 -7.97
N LYS A 25 -13.48 -4.56 -8.34
CA LYS A 25 -12.42 -4.83 -7.39
C LYS A 25 -12.38 -3.77 -6.30
N LEU A 26 -12.66 -2.54 -6.62
CA LEU A 26 -12.75 -1.50 -5.64
C LEU A 26 -13.89 -1.79 -4.67
N ASN A 27 -15.04 -2.15 -5.17
CA ASN A 27 -16.18 -2.46 -4.33
C ASN A 27 -15.88 -3.63 -3.42
N ASN A 28 -15.23 -4.65 -3.93
CA ASN A 28 -14.92 -5.82 -3.14
C ASN A 28 -14.01 -5.49 -1.98
N HIS A 29 -13.05 -4.64 -2.19
CA HIS A 29 -12.14 -4.26 -1.12
C HIS A 29 -12.80 -3.33 -0.11
N TRP A 30 -13.70 -2.48 -0.58
CA TRP A 30 -14.32 -1.52 0.30
C TRP A 30 -15.40 -2.13 1.18
N GLN A 31 -16.22 -2.99 0.60
CA GLN A 31 -17.33 -3.51 1.34
C GLN A 31 -17.30 -4.93 1.70
N ASN A 32 -16.44 -5.69 1.13
CA ASN A 32 -16.57 -7.08 1.21
C ASN A 32 -16.18 -7.59 2.52
N GLY A 33 -17.09 -8.05 3.24
CA GLY A 33 -16.93 -8.79 4.37
C GLY A 33 -15.97 -8.32 5.43
N ARG A 34 -14.89 -7.86 5.08
CA ARG A 34 -13.97 -7.46 6.04
C ARG A 34 -14.13 -6.07 6.43
N THR A 35 -15.05 -5.41 5.86
CA THR A 35 -15.41 -4.09 6.23
C THR A 35 -14.25 -3.12 6.36
N HIS A 36 -13.49 -3.02 5.32
CA HIS A 36 -12.48 -1.99 5.30
C HIS A 36 -13.12 -0.62 5.55
N ALA A 37 -14.37 -0.48 5.17
CA ALA A 37 -15.09 0.75 5.44
C ALA A 37 -15.03 1.12 6.91
N ALA A 38 -15.24 0.15 7.77
CA ALA A 38 -15.22 0.42 9.20
C ALA A 38 -13.82 0.76 9.68
N GLU A 39 -12.82 0.13 9.11
CA GLU A 39 -11.46 0.40 9.49
C GLU A 39 -11.05 1.82 9.19
N TYR A 40 -11.56 2.36 8.11
CA TYR A 40 -11.11 3.65 7.63
C TYR A 40 -11.97 4.82 8.04
N ALA A 41 -13.14 4.55 8.60
CA ALA A 41 -14.01 5.63 9.06
C ALA A 41 -13.32 6.57 10.05
N PRO A 42 -12.55 6.08 11.01
CA PRO A 42 -11.88 6.99 11.92
C PRO A 42 -10.90 7.95 11.28
N ASP A 43 -10.41 7.58 10.10
CA ASP A 43 -9.48 8.44 9.37
C ASP A 43 -10.21 9.42 8.46
N GLY A 44 -11.52 9.45 8.53
CA GLY A 44 -12.29 10.34 7.68
C GLY A 44 -12.56 9.79 6.29
N ILE A 45 -12.25 8.53 6.07
CA ILE A 45 -12.46 7.90 4.78
C ILE A 45 -13.77 7.14 4.85
N THR A 46 -14.80 7.72 4.26
CA THR A 46 -16.14 7.18 4.38
C THR A 46 -16.75 6.74 3.06
N THR A 47 -16.04 6.93 1.95
CA THR A 47 -16.53 6.47 0.67
C THR A 47 -15.47 5.65 -0.03
N LYS A 48 -15.89 4.81 -0.97
CA LYS A 48 -14.93 3.99 -1.71
C LYS A 48 -14.02 4.85 -2.57
N GLU A 49 -14.52 5.98 -3.02
CA GLU A 49 -13.69 6.86 -3.83
C GLU A 49 -12.57 7.47 -2.98
N GLN A 50 -12.87 7.81 -1.73
CA GLN A 50 -11.86 8.31 -0.82
C GLN A 50 -10.85 7.22 -0.50
N TYR A 51 -11.33 6.01 -0.35
CA TYR A 51 -10.47 4.85 -0.06
C TYR A 51 -9.49 4.63 -1.22
N GLU A 52 -10.00 4.63 -2.44
CA GLU A 52 -9.16 4.44 -3.61
C GLU A 52 -8.12 5.55 -3.72
N LYS A 53 -8.55 6.78 -3.48
CA LYS A 53 -7.66 7.92 -3.57
C LYS A 53 -6.54 7.81 -2.54
N ARG A 54 -6.87 7.38 -1.35
CA ARG A 54 -5.86 7.21 -0.32
C ARG A 54 -4.87 6.11 -0.71
N ALA A 55 -5.35 5.01 -1.28
CA ALA A 55 -4.47 3.93 -1.70
C ALA A 55 -3.50 4.42 -2.77
N VAL A 56 -3.99 5.18 -3.71
CA VAL A 56 -3.15 5.73 -4.77
C VAL A 56 -2.13 6.69 -4.17
N GLN A 57 -2.57 7.54 -3.27
CA GLN A 57 -1.69 8.49 -2.63
C GLN A 57 -0.55 7.78 -1.90
N LEU A 58 -0.88 6.74 -1.16
CA LEU A 58 0.14 6.01 -0.42
C LEU A 58 1.12 5.33 -1.36
N LEU A 59 0.61 4.68 -2.39
CA LEU A 59 1.48 3.97 -3.32
C LEU A 59 2.40 4.93 -4.09
N GLU A 60 1.94 6.13 -4.34
CA GLU A 60 2.76 7.10 -5.06
C GLU A 60 3.67 7.90 -4.13
N SER A 61 3.58 7.70 -2.83
CA SER A 61 4.40 8.45 -1.90
C SER A 61 5.84 7.99 -1.90
N PRO A 62 6.77 8.90 -1.74
CA PRO A 62 8.16 8.48 -1.56
C PRO A 62 8.32 7.95 -0.15
N CYS A 63 9.35 7.18 0.07
CA CYS A 63 9.64 6.71 1.41
C CYS A 63 10.21 7.84 2.25
N GLY A 64 9.95 7.80 3.53
CA GLY A 64 10.41 8.83 4.45
C GLY A 64 9.22 9.35 5.25
N ASN A 65 9.47 10.06 6.31
CA ASN A 65 8.43 10.63 7.15
C ASN A 65 7.40 9.61 7.60
N GLY A 66 7.86 8.45 7.98
CA GLY A 66 6.97 7.41 8.49
C GLY A 66 6.46 6.47 7.41
N ILE A 67 6.84 6.68 6.16
CA ILE A 67 6.43 5.80 5.08
C ILE A 67 7.59 4.92 4.67
N LYS A 68 7.36 3.61 4.62
CA LYS A 68 8.36 2.63 4.24
C LYS A 68 7.85 1.87 3.02
N GLY A 69 8.73 1.26 2.30
CA GLY A 69 8.29 0.50 1.14
C GLY A 69 9.33 -0.38 0.52
N TYR A 70 8.88 -1.25 -0.37
CA TYR A 70 9.77 -2.15 -1.09
C TYR A 70 9.10 -2.58 -2.38
N LYS A 71 9.83 -3.26 -3.22
CA LYS A 71 9.29 -3.83 -4.44
C LYS A 71 9.39 -5.33 -4.36
N THR A 72 8.50 -6.01 -5.07
CA THR A 72 8.56 -7.47 -5.15
C THR A 72 9.14 -7.86 -6.49
N LYS A 73 9.49 -9.14 -6.61
CA LYS A 73 9.99 -9.68 -7.84
C LYS A 73 9.04 -9.52 -8.98
N ASP A 74 7.74 -9.53 -8.69
CA ASP A 74 6.73 -9.41 -9.72
C ASP A 74 6.46 -7.95 -10.11
N GLY A 75 7.18 -7.03 -9.57
CA GLY A 75 6.97 -5.65 -9.95
C GLY A 75 5.94 -4.90 -9.15
N LEU A 76 5.46 -5.49 -8.07
CA LEU A 76 4.53 -4.79 -7.21
C LEU A 76 5.31 -3.86 -6.30
N VAL A 77 4.68 -2.77 -5.93
CA VAL A 77 5.25 -1.81 -5.01
C VAL A 77 4.42 -1.85 -3.74
N CYS A 78 5.08 -1.87 -2.62
CA CYS A 78 4.41 -1.88 -1.33
C CYS A 78 4.77 -0.64 -0.56
N ARG A 79 3.80 -0.09 0.14
CA ARG A 79 4.03 1.06 0.99
C ARG A 79 3.32 0.87 2.31
N TYR A 80 3.97 1.26 3.38
CA TYR A 80 3.39 1.19 4.70
C TYR A 80 3.55 2.55 5.38
N ASP A 81 2.42 3.11 5.83
CA ASP A 81 2.43 4.38 6.54
C ASP A 81 2.32 4.07 8.02
N ALA A 82 3.41 4.20 8.75
CA ALA A 82 3.42 3.84 10.15
C ALA A 82 2.54 4.75 11.01
N LYS A 83 2.34 5.97 10.60
CA LYS A 83 1.53 6.88 11.37
C LYS A 83 0.06 6.55 11.32
N LYS A 84 -0.40 6.07 10.18
CA LYS A 84 -1.79 5.71 10.03
C LYS A 84 -2.05 4.23 10.02
N ASN A 85 -0.99 3.46 10.02
CA ASN A 85 -1.06 2.00 9.95
C ASN A 85 -1.79 1.56 8.68
N ASP A 86 -1.38 2.08 7.54
CA ASP A 86 -1.94 1.69 6.25
C ASP A 86 -0.90 0.93 5.45
N PHE A 87 -1.28 -0.23 4.95
CA PHE A 87 -0.40 -1.04 4.12
C PHE A 87 -1.06 -1.17 2.74
N ALA A 88 -0.37 -0.76 1.70
CA ALA A 88 -0.91 -0.81 0.34
C ALA A 88 0.04 -1.51 -0.59
N LYS A 89 -0.51 -2.17 -1.60
CA LYS A 89 0.28 -2.89 -2.59
C LYS A 89 -0.36 -2.66 -3.95
N GLY A 90 0.45 -2.46 -4.95
CA GLY A 90 -0.05 -2.27 -6.31
C GLY A 90 1.08 -2.05 -7.28
N SER A 91 0.75 -1.76 -8.52
CA SER A 91 1.77 -1.47 -9.53
C SER A 91 1.22 -0.52 -10.57
N PRO A 92 2.08 0.13 -11.32
CA PRO A 92 1.61 1.03 -12.37
C PRO A 92 0.79 0.31 -13.43
N GLU A 93 1.16 -0.94 -13.70
CA GLU A 93 0.45 -1.68 -14.70
C GLU A 93 -0.86 -2.24 -14.23
N LYS A 94 -0.89 -2.77 -13.03
CA LYS A 94 -2.06 -3.47 -12.56
C LYS A 94 -2.94 -2.64 -11.63
N GLY A 95 -2.48 -1.48 -11.24
CA GLY A 95 -3.27 -0.63 -10.36
C GLY A 95 -3.15 -1.04 -8.90
N VAL A 96 -4.03 -0.54 -8.09
CA VAL A 96 -4.06 -0.84 -6.66
C VAL A 96 -4.53 -2.27 -6.48
N ARG A 97 -3.81 -3.03 -5.69
CA ARG A 97 -4.20 -4.39 -5.41
C ARG A 97 -4.93 -4.49 -4.08
N THR A 98 -4.45 -3.78 -3.09
CA THR A 98 -5.08 -3.82 -1.79
C THR A 98 -4.59 -2.66 -0.93
N MET A 99 -5.38 -2.30 0.06
CA MET A 99 -4.93 -1.43 1.13
C MET A 99 -5.71 -1.81 2.37
N PHE A 100 -5.06 -1.96 3.49
CA PHE A 100 -5.72 -2.30 4.74
C PHE A 100 -4.85 -1.92 5.92
N LYS A 101 -5.40 -1.99 7.11
CA LYS A 101 -4.67 -1.70 8.33
C LYS A 101 -4.30 -3.02 9.00
N PRO A 102 -3.03 -3.41 8.93
CA PRO A 102 -2.65 -4.70 9.49
C PRO A 102 -2.80 -4.71 11.01
N ASP A 103 -3.33 -5.81 11.53
CA ASP A 103 -3.50 -5.96 12.96
C ASP A 103 -2.20 -5.89 13.70
N ASP A 104 -1.14 -6.43 13.12
CA ASP A 104 0.16 -6.43 13.76
C ASP A 104 1.00 -5.20 13.43
N GLY A 105 0.40 -4.24 12.77
CA GLY A 105 1.09 -2.99 12.49
C GLY A 105 2.38 -3.18 11.73
N GLU A 106 3.40 -2.54 12.17
CA GLU A 106 4.68 -2.56 11.47
C GLU A 106 5.30 -3.95 11.40
N ASP A 107 4.97 -4.83 12.33
CA ASP A 107 5.49 -6.19 12.28
C ASP A 107 5.00 -6.91 11.03
N TYR A 108 3.76 -6.63 10.61
CA TYR A 108 3.25 -7.20 9.39
C TYR A 108 4.11 -6.74 8.21
N TYR A 109 4.40 -5.44 8.15
CA TYR A 109 5.24 -4.91 7.08
C TYR A 109 6.61 -5.59 7.07
N LYS A 110 7.20 -5.75 8.23
CA LYS A 110 8.53 -6.37 8.31
C LYS A 110 8.51 -7.80 7.84
N ARG A 111 7.48 -8.55 8.19
CA ARG A 111 7.38 -9.93 7.74
C ARG A 111 7.21 -10.01 6.24
N GLN A 112 6.40 -9.11 5.68
CA GLN A 112 6.18 -9.12 4.24
C GLN A 112 7.45 -8.71 3.50
N LEU A 113 8.19 -7.78 4.03
CA LEU A 113 9.46 -7.40 3.44
C LEU A 113 10.41 -8.60 3.37
N GLU A 114 10.48 -9.38 4.43
CA GLU A 114 11.34 -10.55 4.43
C GLU A 114 10.86 -11.62 3.48
N LEU A 115 9.56 -11.79 3.37
CA LEU A 115 9.02 -12.83 2.53
C LEU A 115 9.07 -12.50 1.05
N GLU A 116 8.80 -11.31 0.69
CA GLU A 116 8.65 -10.97 -0.73
C GLU A 116 9.44 -9.77 -1.23
N GLY A 117 10.03 -9.00 -0.35
CA GLY A 117 10.77 -7.83 -0.81
C GLY A 117 12.07 -8.24 -1.44
N ILE A 118 12.43 -7.62 -2.56
CA ILE A 118 13.72 -7.83 -3.12
C ILE A 118 14.38 -6.54 -2.83
N GLU A 119 15.40 -6.17 -3.30
CA GLU A 119 16.03 -5.04 -2.97
C GLU A 119 15.30 -3.87 -3.30
N ASP A 120 15.54 -2.81 -2.84
CA ASP A 120 14.81 -1.72 -3.10
C ASP A 120 15.10 -1.18 -4.23
N ASP A 121 14.82 -0.31 -4.51
CA ASP A 121 15.12 0.27 -5.63
C ASP A 121 16.17 1.11 -5.49
#